data_f34f93d4d223021cccf266dfa4857f5b
#
_entry.id   f34f93d4d223021cccf266dfa4857f5b
#
_cell.length_a   1.000
_cell.length_b   1.000
_cell.length_c   1.000
_cell.angle_alpha   90.00
_cell.angle_beta   90.00
_cell.angle_gamma   90.00
#
_symmetry.space_group_name_H-M   'P 1'
#
loop_
_entity.id
_entity.type
_entity.pdbx_description
1 polymer ?
#
loop_
_entity_poly.entity_id
_entity_poly.type
_entity_poly.pdbx_seq_one_letter_code
_entity_poly.pdbx_strand_id
1 'polypeptide(L)'
;LANIAHANNCHIMNHEKEIGGRFSIFSNVGMIPAIIAGLDVKKIHEGAYQEVKNQSSNEFLNIAHFFRYQKINPNINNSVLMTYSDALFYFGKWYLQLWSESIGKNGKGITPIHAIGTTDQHSQLQLYLDGPKDKFFTFITTEHSSKGLKLHQKTMEKQDLKYLSNKTMGDLMQAEQRATIDTFIQNEFPVREINLNQINEFSIGKLMAFSMMETIATCVFFDVNPFDQPAVEQGKILTKKYLS
;
A
#
# COMPACT_ATOMS: atom_id res chain seq x y z
N LEU A 1 -1.36 25.73 16.41
CA LEU A 1 -0.49 24.76 17.11
C LEU A 1 0.77 25.42 17.65
N ALA A 2 1.49 26.27 16.90
CA ALA A 2 2.70 26.94 17.38
C ALA A 2 2.48 27.70 18.70
N ASN A 3 1.39 28.46 18.82
CA ASN A 3 1.06 29.19 20.05
C ASN A 3 0.85 28.26 21.26
N ILE A 4 0.24 27.10 21.03
CA ILE A 4 0.03 26.08 22.07
C ILE A 4 1.39 25.50 22.48
N ALA A 5 2.23 25.18 21.52
CA ALA A 5 3.57 24.65 21.78
C ALA A 5 4.44 25.64 22.58
N HIS A 6 4.44 26.91 22.20
CA HIS A 6 5.16 27.96 22.95
C HIS A 6 4.61 28.14 24.38
N ALA A 7 3.29 28.16 24.54
CA ALA A 7 2.66 28.29 25.87
C ALA A 7 2.99 27.11 26.80
N ASN A 8 3.33 25.95 26.25
CA ASN A 8 3.69 24.74 27.02
C ASN A 8 5.19 24.42 26.98
N ASN A 9 6.04 25.34 26.55
CA ASN A 9 7.49 25.15 26.43
C ASN A 9 7.89 23.91 25.62
N CYS A 10 7.09 23.56 24.59
CA CYS A 10 7.40 22.44 23.74
C CYS A 10 8.50 22.80 22.74
N HIS A 11 9.43 21.88 22.50
CA HIS A 11 10.40 22.02 21.41
C HIS A 11 9.69 21.94 20.05
N ILE A 12 9.91 22.93 19.19
CA ILE A 12 9.33 22.97 17.85
C ILE A 12 10.41 22.64 16.84
N MET A 13 10.21 21.57 16.09
CA MET A 13 11.06 21.20 14.97
C MET A 13 10.52 21.79 13.67
N ASN A 14 11.42 22.27 12.83
CA ASN A 14 11.03 22.81 11.53
C ASN A 14 10.45 21.71 10.63
N HIS A 15 9.39 22.08 9.93
CA HIS A 15 8.78 21.26 8.89
C HIS A 15 8.55 22.12 7.64
N GLU A 16 8.91 21.59 6.48
CA GLU A 16 8.70 22.29 5.22
C GLU A 16 7.20 22.45 4.94
N LYS A 17 6.75 23.70 4.81
CA LYS A 17 5.31 24.03 4.67
C LYS A 17 4.70 23.49 3.39
N GLU A 18 5.51 23.30 2.37
CA GLU A 18 5.10 22.80 1.06
C GLU A 18 4.86 21.29 1.05
N ILE A 19 5.34 20.57 2.08
CA ILE A 19 5.17 19.12 2.19
C ILE A 19 3.84 18.83 2.88
N GLY A 20 2.82 18.45 2.11
CA GLY A 20 1.53 18.00 2.62
C GLY A 20 1.62 16.69 3.42
N GLY A 21 0.66 16.45 4.34
CA GLY A 21 0.68 15.33 5.28
C GLY A 21 0.93 13.96 4.66
N ARG A 22 0.29 13.64 3.54
CA ARG A 22 0.45 12.35 2.84
C ARG A 22 1.85 12.12 2.27
N PHE A 23 2.61 13.19 2.01
CA PHE A 23 3.99 13.14 1.53
C PHE A 23 5.03 13.32 2.65
N SER A 24 4.60 13.55 3.90
CA SER A 24 5.50 13.91 5.01
C SER A 24 6.16 12.73 5.71
N ILE A 25 5.94 11.50 5.25
CA ILE A 25 6.40 10.29 5.94
C ILE A 25 7.93 10.24 6.13
N PHE A 26 8.70 10.79 5.20
CA PHE A 26 10.17 10.89 5.30
C PHE A 26 10.67 12.17 6.00
N SER A 27 9.77 13.04 6.44
CA SER A 27 10.10 14.22 7.22
C SER A 27 10.11 13.95 8.73
N ASN A 28 10.39 14.98 9.52
CA ASN A 28 10.30 14.91 10.99
C ASN A 28 8.96 14.36 11.48
N VAL A 29 7.86 14.58 10.73
CA VAL A 29 6.52 14.12 11.09
C VAL A 29 6.43 12.59 11.11
N GLY A 30 7.06 11.90 10.17
CA GLY A 30 7.10 10.43 10.14
C GLY A 30 8.29 9.85 10.90
N MET A 31 9.46 10.49 10.81
CA MET A 31 10.70 9.90 11.34
C MET A 31 10.84 9.99 12.86
N ILE A 32 10.29 11.03 13.52
CA ILE A 32 10.35 11.13 14.99
C ILE A 32 9.55 10.01 15.65
N PRO A 33 8.28 9.74 15.29
CA PRO A 33 7.56 8.58 15.80
C PRO A 33 8.28 7.25 15.49
N ALA A 34 8.90 7.11 14.33
CA ALA A 34 9.66 5.92 13.97
C ALA A 34 10.87 5.70 14.89
N ILE A 35 11.62 6.77 15.21
CA ILE A 35 12.73 6.71 16.16
C ILE A 35 12.23 6.32 17.56
N ILE A 36 11.13 6.92 18.01
CA ILE A 36 10.53 6.61 19.33
C ILE A 36 10.08 5.15 19.38
N ALA A 37 9.59 4.61 18.27
CA ALA A 37 9.23 3.20 18.12
C ALA A 37 10.44 2.26 17.99
N GLY A 38 11.68 2.77 17.97
CA GLY A 38 12.91 1.98 17.90
C GLY A 38 13.31 1.54 16.48
N LEU A 39 12.71 2.14 15.44
CA LEU A 39 13.03 1.81 14.06
C LEU A 39 14.33 2.50 13.59
N ASP A 40 15.06 1.84 12.70
CA ASP A 40 16.25 2.41 12.06
C ASP A 40 15.86 3.34 10.89
N VAL A 41 15.64 4.62 11.20
CA VAL A 41 15.25 5.63 10.21
C VAL A 41 16.31 5.87 9.14
N LYS A 42 17.59 5.56 9.42
CA LYS A 42 18.66 5.67 8.41
C LYS A 42 18.43 4.63 7.31
N LYS A 43 18.09 3.40 7.68
CA LYS A 43 17.73 2.36 6.71
C LYS A 43 16.47 2.69 5.93
N ILE A 44 15.46 3.30 6.58
CA ILE A 44 14.26 3.80 5.88
C ILE A 44 14.67 4.80 4.79
N HIS A 45 15.46 5.80 5.14
CA HIS A 45 15.95 6.79 4.17
C HIS A 45 16.86 6.21 3.10
N GLU A 46 17.74 5.27 3.46
CA GLU A 46 18.61 4.58 2.52
C GLU A 46 17.78 3.81 1.48
N GLY A 47 16.77 3.06 1.91
CA GLY A 47 15.85 2.38 1.02
C GLY A 47 15.13 3.33 0.08
N ALA A 48 14.58 4.43 0.61
CA ALA A 48 13.93 5.46 -0.19
C ALA A 48 14.87 6.12 -1.19
N TYR A 49 16.09 6.48 -0.76
CA TYR A 49 17.10 7.08 -1.63
C TYR A 49 17.51 6.14 -2.76
N GLN A 50 17.73 4.86 -2.45
CA GLN A 50 18.08 3.87 -3.45
C GLN A 50 16.98 3.71 -4.49
N GLU A 51 15.70 3.72 -4.07
CA GLU A 51 14.57 3.65 -4.97
C GLU A 51 14.53 4.84 -5.92
N VAL A 52 14.67 6.06 -5.39
CA VAL A 52 14.68 7.29 -6.20
C VAL A 52 15.87 7.32 -7.17
N LYS A 53 17.03 6.82 -6.74
CA LYS A 53 18.26 6.81 -7.57
C LYS A 53 18.21 5.78 -8.70
N ASN A 54 17.61 4.60 -8.45
CA ASN A 54 17.62 3.47 -9.39
C ASN A 54 16.54 3.57 -10.48
N GLN A 55 15.75 4.64 -10.50
CA GLN A 55 14.63 4.85 -11.45
C GLN A 55 15.02 4.98 -12.93
N SER A 56 16.20 4.59 -13.30
CA SER A 56 16.70 4.89 -14.63
C SER A 56 16.05 4.07 -15.77
N SER A 57 15.32 2.96 -15.56
CA SER A 57 14.75 2.27 -16.70
C SER A 57 13.58 1.30 -16.45
N ASN A 58 13.65 0.40 -15.48
CA ASN A 58 12.68 -0.71 -15.43
C ASN A 58 11.42 -0.42 -14.57
N GLU A 59 11.54 0.38 -13.53
CA GLU A 59 10.43 0.69 -12.62
C GLU A 59 9.49 1.75 -13.22
N PHE A 60 10.04 2.73 -13.93
CA PHE A 60 9.24 3.63 -14.79
C PHE A 60 8.47 2.88 -15.88
N LEU A 61 9.05 1.81 -16.43
CA LEU A 61 8.37 0.97 -17.40
C LEU A 61 7.14 0.28 -16.76
N ASN A 62 7.23 -0.16 -15.51
CA ASN A 62 6.10 -0.78 -14.81
C ASN A 62 4.96 0.23 -14.56
N ILE A 63 5.28 1.46 -14.19
CA ILE A 63 4.31 2.55 -14.07
C ILE A 63 3.70 2.87 -15.45
N ALA A 64 4.52 2.98 -16.48
CA ALA A 64 4.05 3.22 -17.86
C ALA A 64 3.18 2.07 -18.39
N HIS A 65 3.49 0.82 -18.06
CA HIS A 65 2.67 -0.34 -18.40
C HIS A 65 1.29 -0.30 -17.74
N PHE A 66 1.23 0.08 -16.47
CA PHE A 66 -0.04 0.29 -15.76
C PHE A 66 -0.91 1.34 -16.45
N PHE A 67 -0.34 2.50 -16.79
CA PHE A 67 -1.06 3.56 -17.50
C PHE A 67 -1.50 3.15 -18.90
N ARG A 68 -0.61 2.47 -19.65
CA ARG A 68 -0.96 1.94 -20.96
C ARG A 68 -2.14 0.97 -20.87
N TYR A 69 -2.10 0.06 -19.88
CA TYR A 69 -3.17 -0.89 -19.65
C TYR A 69 -4.50 -0.18 -19.38
N GLN A 70 -4.52 0.80 -18.49
CA GLN A 70 -5.71 1.56 -18.16
C GLN A 70 -6.25 2.38 -19.34
N LYS A 71 -5.37 2.98 -20.14
CA LYS A 71 -5.77 3.71 -21.34
C LYS A 71 -6.48 2.82 -22.37
N ILE A 72 -6.05 1.57 -22.48
CA ILE A 72 -6.65 0.58 -23.38
C ILE A 72 -7.95 0.01 -22.78
N ASN A 73 -8.05 -0.04 -21.46
CA ASN A 73 -9.19 -0.59 -20.72
C ASN A 73 -9.87 0.48 -19.87
N PRO A 74 -10.66 1.40 -20.44
CA PRO A 74 -11.23 2.54 -19.74
C PRO A 74 -12.25 2.14 -18.64
N ASN A 75 -12.71 0.90 -18.66
CA ASN A 75 -13.61 0.37 -17.63
C ASN A 75 -12.90 0.09 -16.29
N ILE A 76 -11.56 0.04 -16.27
CA ILE A 76 -10.78 -0.14 -15.03
C ILE A 76 -10.80 1.17 -14.25
N ASN A 77 -11.59 1.22 -13.18
CA ASN A 77 -11.77 2.40 -12.32
C ASN A 77 -11.49 2.12 -10.84
N ASN A 78 -11.10 0.89 -10.51
CA ASN A 78 -10.68 0.48 -9.18
C ASN A 78 -9.26 -0.12 -9.20
N SER A 79 -8.47 0.19 -8.19
CA SER A 79 -7.14 -0.40 -7.95
C SER A 79 -7.13 -1.09 -6.60
N VAL A 80 -7.03 -2.42 -6.61
CA VAL A 80 -6.98 -3.22 -5.37
C VAL A 80 -5.53 -3.47 -5.01
N LEU A 81 -5.11 -2.98 -3.84
CA LEU A 81 -3.85 -3.29 -3.22
C LEU A 81 -4.05 -4.40 -2.19
N MET A 82 -3.64 -5.62 -2.48
CA MET A 82 -3.73 -6.75 -1.56
C MET A 82 -2.36 -7.06 -0.96
N THR A 83 -2.23 -6.91 0.35
CA THR A 83 -0.97 -7.11 1.08
C THR A 83 -1.01 -8.43 1.84
N TYR A 84 -0.02 -9.30 1.62
CA TYR A 84 0.08 -10.60 2.30
C TYR A 84 0.95 -10.54 3.55
N SER A 85 0.67 -9.57 4.41
CA SER A 85 1.21 -9.47 5.77
C SER A 85 0.45 -8.44 6.57
N ASP A 86 0.10 -8.76 7.81
CA ASP A 86 -0.50 -7.81 8.77
C ASP A 86 0.42 -6.62 9.07
N ALA A 87 1.74 -6.82 9.00
CA ALA A 87 2.71 -5.74 9.16
C ALA A 87 2.57 -4.61 8.13
N LEU A 88 1.92 -4.88 6.98
CA LEU A 88 1.66 -3.91 5.93
C LEU A 88 0.28 -3.23 6.05
N PHE A 89 -0.50 -3.52 7.10
CA PHE A 89 -1.84 -2.94 7.25
C PHE A 89 -1.82 -1.42 7.21
N TYR A 90 -0.98 -0.79 8.02
CA TYR A 90 -0.89 0.67 8.06
C TYR A 90 -0.21 1.28 6.83
N PHE A 91 0.70 0.55 6.19
CA PHE A 91 1.18 0.92 4.86
C PHE A 91 0.02 1.04 3.87
N GLY A 92 -0.86 0.04 3.82
CA GLY A 92 -2.05 0.08 2.96
C GLY A 92 -2.96 1.27 3.26
N LYS A 93 -3.20 1.61 4.54
CA LYS A 93 -3.99 2.79 4.93
C LYS A 93 -3.35 4.10 4.49
N TRP A 94 -2.03 4.23 4.65
CA TRP A 94 -1.28 5.39 4.15
C TRP A 94 -1.32 5.47 2.62
N TYR A 95 -1.18 4.35 1.92
CA TYR A 95 -1.28 4.29 0.46
C TYR A 95 -2.65 4.76 -0.04
N LEU A 96 -3.75 4.34 0.61
CA LEU A 96 -5.08 4.83 0.28
C LEU A 96 -5.18 6.35 0.38
N GLN A 97 -4.63 6.96 1.44
CA GLN A 97 -4.62 8.40 1.59
C GLN A 97 -3.76 9.08 0.51
N LEU A 98 -2.52 8.59 0.33
CA LEU A 98 -1.59 9.11 -0.67
C LEU A 98 -2.24 9.14 -2.07
N TRP A 99 -2.84 8.04 -2.47
CA TRP A 99 -3.47 7.87 -3.77
C TRP A 99 -4.73 8.73 -3.92
N SER A 100 -5.69 8.60 -3.00
CA SER A 100 -6.99 9.24 -3.11
C SER A 100 -6.91 10.76 -3.10
N GLU A 101 -6.17 11.34 -2.17
CA GLU A 101 -6.01 12.80 -2.07
C GLU A 101 -5.20 13.40 -3.23
N SER A 102 -4.33 12.59 -3.85
CA SER A 102 -3.49 13.07 -4.96
C SER A 102 -4.21 12.99 -6.30
N ILE A 103 -4.86 11.88 -6.61
CA ILE A 103 -5.39 11.58 -7.95
C ILE A 103 -6.84 12.05 -8.14
N GLY A 104 -7.69 11.94 -7.11
CA GLY A 104 -9.13 12.19 -7.21
C GLY A 104 -9.49 13.65 -7.43
N LYS A 105 -9.40 14.14 -8.68
CA LYS A 105 -9.67 15.55 -9.03
C LYS A 105 -10.31 15.69 -10.40
N ASN A 106 -11.13 16.71 -10.56
CA ASN A 106 -11.76 17.06 -11.85
C ASN A 106 -12.54 15.90 -12.49
N GLY A 107 -13.17 15.05 -11.68
CA GLY A 107 -13.87 13.85 -12.13
C GLY A 107 -12.96 12.73 -12.65
N LYS A 108 -11.65 12.88 -12.50
CA LYS A 108 -10.64 11.88 -12.87
C LYS A 108 -10.17 11.12 -11.63
N GLY A 109 -9.63 9.92 -11.83
CA GLY A 109 -9.03 9.12 -10.76
C GLY A 109 -9.42 7.65 -10.82
N ILE A 110 -8.77 6.85 -9.99
CA ILE A 110 -9.04 5.43 -9.80
C ILE A 110 -9.23 5.22 -8.31
N THR A 111 -10.31 4.57 -7.92
CA THR A 111 -10.61 4.29 -6.51
C THR A 111 -9.66 3.24 -5.96
N PRO A 112 -8.85 3.55 -4.94
CA PRO A 112 -8.00 2.56 -4.32
C PRO A 112 -8.79 1.74 -3.28
N ILE A 113 -8.55 0.43 -3.25
CA ILE A 113 -9.10 -0.51 -2.27
C ILE A 113 -7.92 -1.21 -1.63
N HIS A 114 -7.89 -1.30 -0.30
CA HIS A 114 -6.89 -2.08 0.41
C HIS A 114 -7.52 -3.36 0.96
N ALA A 115 -6.89 -4.48 0.68
CA ALA A 115 -7.26 -5.80 1.16
C ALA A 115 -6.04 -6.49 1.78
N ILE A 116 -6.28 -7.39 2.75
CA ILE A 116 -5.25 -8.18 3.40
C ILE A 116 -5.45 -9.65 3.08
N GLY A 117 -4.47 -10.25 2.43
CA GLY A 117 -4.39 -11.71 2.35
C GLY A 117 -3.82 -12.28 3.68
N THR A 118 -4.42 -13.35 4.22
CA THR A 118 -5.47 -14.19 3.59
C THR A 118 -6.90 -13.77 3.97
N THR A 119 -7.08 -12.89 4.95
CA THR A 119 -8.40 -12.53 5.52
C THR A 119 -9.37 -12.05 4.44
N ASP A 120 -8.97 -11.09 3.63
CA ASP A 120 -9.87 -10.48 2.65
C ASP A 120 -10.04 -11.32 1.38
N GLN A 121 -9.19 -12.29 1.11
CA GLN A 121 -9.48 -13.26 0.07
C GLN A 121 -10.69 -14.12 0.43
N HIS A 122 -10.94 -14.43 1.71
CA HIS A 122 -12.14 -15.14 2.13
C HIS A 122 -13.40 -14.28 2.04
N SER A 123 -13.28 -12.98 2.28
CA SER A 123 -14.45 -12.07 2.33
C SER A 123 -14.79 -11.44 0.98
N GLN A 124 -13.82 -11.24 0.08
CA GLN A 124 -13.96 -10.36 -1.10
C GLN A 124 -13.69 -11.08 -2.43
N LEU A 125 -13.05 -12.25 -2.42
CA LEU A 125 -12.60 -12.92 -3.63
C LEU A 125 -13.75 -13.27 -4.60
N GLN A 126 -14.92 -13.65 -4.07
CA GLN A 126 -16.10 -13.94 -4.89
C GLN A 126 -16.49 -12.72 -5.76
N LEU A 127 -16.55 -11.53 -5.15
CA LEU A 127 -16.85 -10.29 -5.88
C LEU A 127 -15.76 -9.94 -6.88
N TYR A 128 -14.50 -10.20 -6.53
CA TYR A 128 -13.38 -9.86 -7.41
C TYR A 128 -13.36 -10.74 -8.67
N LEU A 129 -13.63 -12.04 -8.53
CA LEU A 129 -13.53 -13.00 -9.63
C LEU A 129 -14.78 -13.05 -10.52
N ASP A 130 -15.96 -12.93 -9.91
CA ASP A 130 -17.26 -13.16 -10.60
C ASP A 130 -18.11 -11.87 -10.71
N GLY A 131 -17.65 -10.78 -10.14
CA GLY A 131 -18.28 -9.47 -10.25
C GLY A 131 -17.77 -8.65 -11.46
N PRO A 132 -17.99 -7.31 -11.47
CA PRO A 132 -17.55 -6.47 -12.56
C PRO A 132 -16.04 -6.52 -12.78
N LYS A 133 -15.61 -6.72 -14.03
CA LYS A 133 -14.19 -6.70 -14.43
C LYS A 133 -13.69 -5.26 -14.62
N ASP A 134 -13.73 -4.49 -13.53
CA ASP A 134 -13.41 -3.07 -13.47
C ASP A 134 -12.21 -2.75 -12.55
N LYS A 135 -11.44 -3.78 -12.18
CA LYS A 135 -10.38 -3.70 -11.18
C LYS A 135 -9.02 -4.10 -11.74
N PHE A 136 -8.00 -3.39 -11.29
CA PHE A 136 -6.61 -3.77 -11.42
C PHE A 136 -6.10 -4.25 -10.05
N PHE A 137 -5.32 -5.33 -10.01
CA PHE A 137 -4.83 -5.91 -8.77
C PHE A 137 -3.32 -5.74 -8.62
N THR A 138 -2.90 -5.21 -7.48
CA THR A 138 -1.50 -5.20 -7.05
C THR A 138 -1.36 -6.04 -5.79
N PHE A 139 -0.60 -7.13 -5.89
CA PHE A 139 -0.25 -7.97 -4.74
C PHE A 139 1.10 -7.55 -4.19
N ILE A 140 1.16 -7.24 -2.88
CA ILE A 140 2.44 -7.10 -2.18
C ILE A 140 2.68 -8.38 -1.42
N THR A 141 3.69 -9.12 -1.87
CA THR A 141 4.04 -10.45 -1.38
C THR A 141 5.34 -10.43 -0.58
N THR A 142 5.49 -11.40 0.31
CA THR A 142 6.73 -11.66 1.04
C THR A 142 6.89 -13.15 1.27
N GLU A 143 8.09 -13.58 1.62
CA GLU A 143 8.39 -15.00 1.89
C GLU A 143 7.84 -15.40 3.25
N HIS A 144 7.02 -16.45 3.28
CA HIS A 144 6.41 -17.03 4.47
C HIS A 144 6.86 -18.46 4.76
N SER A 145 7.43 -19.15 3.78
CA SER A 145 7.80 -20.57 3.88
C SER A 145 8.61 -20.87 5.13
N SER A 146 8.31 -22.00 5.76
CA SER A 146 8.98 -22.51 6.95
C SER A 146 8.88 -21.63 8.20
N LYS A 147 8.00 -20.60 8.21
CA LYS A 147 7.79 -19.73 9.37
C LYS A 147 6.57 -20.18 10.19
N GLY A 148 6.59 -19.83 11.47
CA GLY A 148 5.50 -20.07 12.41
C GLY A 148 5.41 -21.50 12.92
N LEU A 149 4.27 -21.86 13.52
CA LEU A 149 4.04 -23.15 14.12
C LEU A 149 3.96 -24.27 13.08
N LYS A 150 4.56 -25.42 13.42
CA LYS A 150 4.49 -26.62 12.60
C LYS A 150 3.24 -27.44 12.96
N LEU A 151 2.51 -27.89 11.94
CA LEU A 151 1.34 -28.72 12.09
C LEU A 151 1.74 -30.20 12.29
N HIS A 152 1.27 -30.81 13.38
CA HIS A 152 1.63 -32.19 13.71
C HIS A 152 0.90 -33.20 12.83
N GLN A 153 1.64 -34.15 12.25
CA GLN A 153 1.14 -35.17 11.37
C GLN A 153 -0.06 -35.94 11.96
N LYS A 154 0.05 -36.42 13.22
CA LYS A 154 -1.03 -37.18 13.88
C LYS A 154 -2.36 -36.42 13.97
N THR A 155 -2.30 -35.10 14.12
CA THR A 155 -3.51 -34.25 14.19
C THR A 155 -4.13 -34.09 12.82
N MET A 156 -3.29 -33.86 11.81
CA MET A 156 -3.74 -33.61 10.43
C MET A 156 -4.32 -34.88 9.77
N GLU A 157 -3.74 -36.05 10.03
CA GLU A 157 -4.26 -37.33 9.50
C GLU A 157 -5.66 -37.67 10.03
N LYS A 158 -5.96 -37.31 11.29
CA LYS A 158 -7.29 -37.53 11.88
C LYS A 158 -8.38 -36.63 11.31
N GLN A 159 -8.02 -35.49 10.71
CA GLN A 159 -8.95 -34.49 10.23
C GLN A 159 -9.10 -34.47 8.69
N ASP A 160 -8.61 -35.51 8.01
CA ASP A 160 -8.52 -35.57 6.55
C ASP A 160 -7.73 -34.38 5.91
N LEU A 161 -6.77 -33.85 6.68
CA LEU A 161 -5.93 -32.72 6.33
C LEU A 161 -4.47 -33.15 6.08
N LYS A 162 -4.27 -34.33 5.49
CA LYS A 162 -2.95 -34.93 5.28
C LYS A 162 -1.97 -34.02 4.53
N TYR A 163 -2.49 -33.22 3.60
CA TYR A 163 -1.68 -32.26 2.82
C TYR A 163 -1.01 -31.19 3.69
N LEU A 164 -1.51 -30.92 4.92
CA LEU A 164 -0.93 -30.01 5.89
C LEU A 164 0.08 -30.70 6.83
N SER A 165 0.24 -32.01 6.76
CA SER A 165 1.14 -32.75 7.66
C SER A 165 2.57 -32.27 7.54
N ASN A 166 3.19 -31.93 8.67
CA ASN A 166 4.55 -31.40 8.77
C ASN A 166 4.79 -30.04 8.07
N LYS A 167 3.75 -29.38 7.59
CA LYS A 167 3.82 -28.01 7.09
C LYS A 167 3.80 -27.00 8.25
N THR A 168 4.32 -25.81 8.01
CA THR A 168 4.18 -24.68 8.94
C THR A 168 2.98 -23.83 8.56
N MET A 169 2.55 -22.93 9.47
CA MET A 169 1.53 -21.94 9.14
C MET A 169 1.98 -21.02 8.00
N GLY A 170 3.29 -20.73 7.94
CA GLY A 170 3.87 -19.95 6.85
C GLY A 170 3.82 -20.68 5.50
N ASP A 171 3.99 -22.02 5.49
CA ASP A 171 3.85 -22.79 4.25
C ASP A 171 2.40 -22.71 3.72
N LEU A 172 1.40 -22.76 4.61
CA LEU A 172 0.00 -22.56 4.24
C LEU A 172 -0.23 -21.15 3.67
N MET A 173 0.22 -20.11 4.39
CA MET A 173 0.11 -18.73 3.95
C MET A 173 0.76 -18.50 2.58
N GLN A 174 1.94 -19.09 2.35
CA GLN A 174 2.64 -19.02 1.06
C GLN A 174 1.86 -19.69 -0.07
N ALA A 175 1.26 -20.84 0.23
CA ALA A 175 0.43 -21.58 -0.75
C ALA A 175 -0.83 -20.80 -1.10
N GLU A 176 -1.53 -20.22 -0.12
CA GLU A 176 -2.73 -19.41 -0.32
C GLU A 176 -2.43 -18.12 -1.09
N GLN A 177 -1.31 -17.43 -0.76
CA GLN A 177 -0.83 -16.28 -1.50
C GLN A 177 -0.64 -16.65 -2.98
N ARG A 178 0.10 -17.70 -3.26
CA ARG A 178 0.39 -18.13 -4.63
C ARG A 178 -0.87 -18.58 -5.37
N ALA A 179 -1.70 -19.41 -4.74
CA ALA A 179 -2.93 -19.89 -5.32
C ALA A 179 -3.89 -18.76 -5.70
N THR A 180 -4.00 -17.73 -4.86
CA THR A 180 -4.83 -16.55 -5.14
C THR A 180 -4.30 -15.80 -6.36
N ILE A 181 -3.02 -15.48 -6.40
CA ILE A 181 -2.40 -14.77 -7.54
C ILE A 181 -2.59 -15.57 -8.84
N ASP A 182 -2.31 -16.88 -8.81
CA ASP A 182 -2.47 -17.75 -9.98
C ASP A 182 -3.93 -17.82 -10.43
N THR A 183 -4.89 -17.80 -9.49
CA THR A 183 -6.33 -17.77 -9.81
C THR A 183 -6.69 -16.49 -10.58
N PHE A 184 -6.20 -15.33 -10.17
CA PHE A 184 -6.43 -14.08 -10.89
C PHE A 184 -5.80 -14.09 -12.29
N ILE A 185 -4.57 -14.61 -12.42
CA ILE A 185 -3.88 -14.72 -13.70
C ILE A 185 -4.64 -15.66 -14.65
N GLN A 186 -5.08 -16.84 -14.17
CA GLN A 186 -5.82 -17.81 -14.98
C GLN A 186 -7.20 -17.31 -15.42
N ASN A 187 -7.79 -16.38 -14.67
CA ASN A 187 -9.05 -15.72 -15.04
C ASN A 187 -8.82 -14.39 -15.80
N GLU A 188 -7.61 -14.16 -16.29
CA GLU A 188 -7.23 -13.04 -17.16
C GLU A 188 -7.44 -11.65 -16.52
N PHE A 189 -7.34 -11.56 -15.19
CA PHE A 189 -7.35 -10.27 -14.52
C PHE A 189 -6.00 -9.56 -14.68
N PRO A 190 -6.00 -8.23 -14.75
CA PRO A 190 -4.76 -7.45 -14.74
C PRO A 190 -4.13 -7.49 -13.35
N VAL A 191 -2.99 -8.17 -13.26
CA VAL A 191 -2.26 -8.41 -12.02
C VAL A 191 -0.87 -7.82 -12.10
N ARG A 192 -0.45 -7.19 -10.99
CA ARG A 192 0.93 -6.81 -10.71
C ARG A 192 1.35 -7.40 -9.38
N GLU A 193 2.55 -7.94 -9.30
CA GLU A 193 3.17 -8.41 -8.05
C GLU A 193 4.35 -7.53 -7.69
N ILE A 194 4.40 -7.08 -6.43
CA ILE A 194 5.54 -6.41 -5.81
C ILE A 194 6.05 -7.33 -4.70
N ASN A 195 7.16 -7.98 -4.94
CA ASN A 195 7.75 -8.89 -3.96
C ASN A 195 8.73 -8.16 -3.04
N LEU A 196 8.48 -8.27 -1.74
CA LEU A 196 9.39 -7.85 -0.69
C LEU A 196 10.09 -9.08 -0.13
N ASN A 197 11.39 -9.24 -0.40
CA ASN A 197 12.17 -10.36 0.16
C ASN A 197 12.04 -10.42 1.69
N GLN A 198 12.00 -9.26 2.33
CA GLN A 198 11.79 -9.09 3.76
C GLN A 198 11.05 -7.80 4.03
N ILE A 199 10.20 -7.79 5.07
CA ILE A 199 9.61 -6.56 5.61
C ILE A 199 10.57 -6.04 6.67
N ASN A 200 11.33 -5.02 6.32
CA ASN A 200 12.25 -4.29 7.21
C ASN A 200 12.29 -2.81 6.82
N GLU A 201 13.01 -2.01 7.58
CA GLU A 201 13.08 -0.56 7.41
C GLU A 201 13.53 -0.16 5.99
N PHE A 202 14.51 -0.88 5.43
CA PHE A 202 15.02 -0.60 4.10
C PHE A 202 13.97 -0.89 3.01
N SER A 203 13.34 -2.06 3.04
CA SER A 203 12.34 -2.46 2.04
C SER A 203 11.06 -1.61 2.14
N ILE A 204 10.67 -1.21 3.35
CA ILE A 204 9.54 -0.29 3.57
C ILE A 204 9.90 1.11 3.05
N GLY A 205 11.11 1.60 3.27
CA GLY A 205 11.59 2.86 2.70
C GLY A 205 11.50 2.86 1.17
N LYS A 206 11.96 1.78 0.53
CA LYS A 206 11.82 1.58 -0.93
C LYS A 206 10.36 1.61 -1.37
N LEU A 207 9.52 0.80 -0.75
CA LEU A 207 8.11 0.66 -1.11
C LEU A 207 7.35 1.98 -0.98
N MET A 208 7.60 2.75 0.08
CA MET A 208 6.98 4.06 0.28
C MET A 208 7.44 5.07 -0.77
N ALA A 209 8.74 5.15 -1.07
CA ALA A 209 9.25 6.02 -2.11
C ALA A 209 8.70 5.66 -3.50
N PHE A 210 8.68 4.37 -3.84
CA PHE A 210 8.05 3.87 -5.07
C PHE A 210 6.59 4.31 -5.17
N SER A 211 5.80 4.13 -4.10
CA SER A 211 4.38 4.50 -4.07
C SER A 211 4.15 5.99 -4.25
N MET A 212 5.00 6.85 -3.67
CA MET A 212 4.94 8.30 -3.88
C MET A 212 5.19 8.66 -5.34
N MET A 213 6.21 8.08 -5.94
CA MET A 213 6.59 8.38 -7.32
C MET A 213 5.55 7.86 -8.31
N GLU A 214 5.02 6.65 -8.09
CA GLU A 214 3.93 6.10 -8.87
C GLU A 214 2.69 7.02 -8.80
N THR A 215 2.35 7.50 -7.61
CA THR A 215 1.22 8.41 -7.41
C THR A 215 1.42 9.73 -8.14
N ILE A 216 2.61 10.33 -8.06
CA ILE A 216 2.94 11.58 -8.77
C ILE A 216 2.87 11.36 -10.29
N ALA A 217 3.47 10.29 -10.79
CA ALA A 217 3.44 9.95 -12.21
C ALA A 217 2.00 9.73 -12.71
N THR A 218 1.16 9.08 -11.90
CA THR A 218 -0.26 8.88 -12.19
C THR A 218 -1.00 10.22 -12.26
N CYS A 219 -0.72 11.15 -11.35
CA CYS A 219 -1.30 12.50 -11.40
C CYS A 219 -0.92 13.24 -12.70
N VAL A 220 0.35 13.16 -13.11
CA VAL A 220 0.81 13.73 -14.38
C VAL A 220 0.04 13.12 -15.56
N PHE A 221 -0.13 11.78 -15.55
CA PHE A 221 -0.90 11.09 -16.58
C PHE A 221 -2.36 11.55 -16.66
N PHE A 222 -3.00 11.79 -15.52
CA PHE A 222 -4.37 12.30 -15.43
C PHE A 222 -4.47 13.82 -15.62
N ASP A 223 -3.35 14.52 -15.76
CA ASP A 223 -3.31 15.98 -15.80
C ASP A 223 -4.02 16.61 -14.58
N VAL A 224 -3.57 16.21 -13.40
CA VAL A 224 -4.03 16.73 -12.10
C VAL A 224 -2.83 17.05 -11.19
N ASN A 225 -2.99 18.06 -10.31
CA ASN A 225 -1.95 18.42 -9.35
C ASN A 225 -1.87 17.38 -8.21
N PRO A 226 -0.73 16.70 -7.98
CA PRO A 226 -0.60 15.73 -6.88
C PRO A 226 -0.57 16.35 -5.47
N PHE A 227 -0.32 17.66 -5.33
CA PHE A 227 0.07 18.27 -4.06
C PHE A 227 -1.05 19.05 -3.36
N ASP A 228 -2.19 19.26 -4.00
CA ASP A 228 -3.37 19.90 -3.40
C ASP A 228 -4.51 18.90 -3.11
N GLN A 229 -5.52 19.33 -2.38
CA GLN A 229 -6.75 18.57 -2.11
C GLN A 229 -7.94 19.52 -1.83
N PRO A 230 -8.43 20.26 -2.83
CA PRO A 230 -9.42 21.32 -2.60
C PRO A 230 -10.78 20.80 -2.11
N ALA A 231 -11.18 19.59 -2.46
CA ALA A 231 -12.50 19.04 -2.15
C ALA A 231 -12.78 18.84 -0.65
N VAL A 232 -11.73 18.72 0.20
CA VAL A 232 -11.89 18.47 1.64
C VAL A 232 -12.19 19.75 2.46
N GLU A 233 -12.09 20.94 1.89
CA GLU A 233 -12.27 22.20 2.61
C GLU A 233 -13.72 22.45 3.00
N GLN A 234 -14.69 22.07 2.16
CA GLN A 234 -16.11 22.23 2.45
C GLN A 234 -16.54 21.55 3.76
N GLY A 235 -16.05 20.32 4.02
CA GLY A 235 -16.33 19.61 5.26
C GLY A 235 -15.83 20.36 6.50
N LYS A 236 -14.65 20.96 6.44
CA LYS A 236 -14.08 21.75 7.53
C LYS A 236 -14.90 23.01 7.83
N ILE A 237 -15.40 23.68 6.79
CA ILE A 237 -16.26 24.87 6.92
C ILE A 237 -17.59 24.49 7.60
N LEU A 238 -18.23 23.40 7.13
CA LEU A 238 -19.48 22.92 7.71
C LEU A 238 -19.31 22.47 9.16
N THR A 239 -18.21 21.79 9.48
CA THR A 239 -17.89 21.39 10.87
C THR A 239 -17.83 22.60 11.80
N LYS A 240 -17.16 23.66 11.40
CA LYS A 240 -17.12 24.91 12.20
C LYS A 240 -18.51 25.50 12.38
N LYS A 241 -19.32 25.53 11.31
CA LYS A 241 -20.70 26.02 11.36
C LYS A 241 -21.58 25.22 12.31
N TYR A 242 -21.42 23.90 12.39
CA TYR A 242 -22.23 23.05 13.29
C TYR A 242 -21.77 23.11 14.74
N LEU A 243 -20.58 23.59 15.02
CA LEU A 243 -20.05 23.79 16.38
C LEU A 243 -20.25 25.22 16.90
N SER A 244 -20.66 26.16 16.08
CA SER A 244 -20.99 27.55 16.43
C SER A 244 -22.48 27.72 16.68
#